data_a001daa96f00e961facc729a29a1060c
#
_entry.id   a001daa96f00e961facc729a29a1060c
#
_cell.length_a   1.000
_cell.length_b   1.000
_cell.length_c   1.000
_cell.angle_alpha   90.00
_cell.angle_beta   90.00
_cell.angle_gamma   90.00
#
_symmetry.space_group_name_H-M   'P 1'
#
loop_
_entity.id
_entity.type
_entity.pdbx_description
1 polymer ?
#
loop_
_entity_poly.entity_id
_entity_poly.type
_entity_poly.pdbx_seq_one_letter_code
_entity_poly.pdbx_strand_id
1 'polypeptide(L)'
;MKTSLPVNRTKALIVSCTAALLLGACASQKPRPYSEDELNNRIVLDQQRMYADQEPVSVPITFYEAAARALKYNLDYRLKLMESALAADLRDVSSHEMLPRLVASAGWVGRSNDSGGTSIGIEDRQQSLRPSTSEERYRNLNSLGLSWSLLDFGVAYYRNQQKIDQVMMAEERRRKVAQNVLQDVRNAYWRALAAQRLMPDVDRLLQRTNQALTSAREAESSGVAGRQEILAYQRSLLDAVYMLTVRRQDLEFAQAELAALMSLPPGSRLQLADMPEPTLPEQLASVDQLEQLALRQRPEIMEEWYRKRVDMNDIKIAKAQLWPNISLSAGYQYDSNKYLYNNHWSDTGLQVSINLLRLTQIPSLNRAQQSQSEADDFRRIALSMAVLTQVRVGAMRYDLARQEVRFADESLRVDERLLDYARAARGTALGSELEVIRTESRALLSRYQREAAYSSAQAAWGRLYNSVGLDVFPEQIQSHDIKTLAAELETTMRRNEQAGLLAAPAGGRE
;
A
#
# COMPACT_ATOMS: atom_id res chain seq x y z
N MET A 1 -45.39 -25.39 -65.12
CA MET A 1 -43.96 -25.42 -64.80
C MET A 1 -43.54 -23.98 -64.50
N LYS A 2 -43.37 -23.60 -63.25
CA LYS A 2 -42.70 -22.40 -62.80
C LYS A 2 -41.72 -22.81 -61.68
N THR A 3 -40.45 -22.84 -62.04
CA THR A 3 -39.32 -23.14 -61.16
C THR A 3 -39.09 -21.99 -60.21
N SER A 4 -39.42 -22.16 -58.94
CA SER A 4 -39.05 -21.23 -57.89
C SER A 4 -37.62 -21.57 -57.43
N LEU A 5 -36.70 -20.66 -57.74
CA LEU A 5 -35.30 -20.69 -57.30
C LEU A 5 -35.17 -20.62 -55.74
N PRO A 6 -34.20 -21.27 -55.14
CA PRO A 6 -34.13 -21.42 -53.69
C PRO A 6 -33.43 -20.20 -53.03
N VAL A 7 -34.22 -19.19 -52.68
CA VAL A 7 -33.74 -18.02 -51.89
C VAL A 7 -33.23 -18.39 -50.48
N ASN A 8 -33.51 -19.60 -50.03
CA ASN A 8 -33.12 -20.02 -48.64
C ASN A 8 -31.67 -20.51 -48.49
N ARG A 9 -31.03 -20.97 -49.59
CA ARG A 9 -29.63 -21.51 -49.46
C ARG A 9 -28.58 -20.38 -49.31
N THR A 10 -28.77 -19.25 -49.93
CA THR A 10 -27.86 -18.12 -49.83
C THR A 10 -27.92 -17.43 -48.47
N LYS A 11 -29.09 -17.30 -47.84
CA LYS A 11 -29.22 -16.76 -46.47
C LYS A 11 -28.62 -17.70 -45.39
N ALA A 12 -28.83 -19.02 -45.56
CA ALA A 12 -28.21 -20.00 -44.65
C ALA A 12 -26.67 -20.01 -44.80
N LEU A 13 -26.15 -19.86 -46.01
CA LEU A 13 -24.70 -19.79 -46.25
C LEU A 13 -24.08 -18.48 -45.65
N ILE A 14 -24.77 -17.36 -45.74
CA ILE A 14 -24.31 -16.10 -45.15
C ILE A 14 -24.31 -16.18 -43.61
N VAL A 15 -25.32 -16.77 -42.98
CA VAL A 15 -25.38 -16.97 -41.51
C VAL A 15 -24.32 -17.93 -41.05
N SER A 16 -24.08 -19.02 -41.81
CA SER A 16 -23.02 -20.00 -41.48
C SER A 16 -21.62 -19.40 -41.64
N CYS A 17 -21.38 -18.58 -42.66
CA CYS A 17 -20.10 -17.91 -42.85
C CYS A 17 -19.85 -16.83 -41.80
N THR A 18 -20.86 -16.07 -41.37
CA THR A 18 -20.73 -15.07 -40.28
C THR A 18 -20.52 -15.80 -38.94
N ALA A 19 -21.21 -16.91 -38.66
CA ALA A 19 -20.95 -17.68 -37.44
C ALA A 19 -19.56 -18.31 -37.43
N ALA A 20 -19.07 -18.83 -38.56
CA ALA A 20 -17.71 -19.35 -38.70
C ALA A 20 -16.63 -18.28 -38.56
N LEU A 21 -16.85 -17.08 -39.06
CA LEU A 21 -15.96 -15.90 -38.87
C LEU A 21 -15.92 -15.44 -37.41
N LEU A 22 -17.06 -15.46 -36.70
CA LEU A 22 -17.13 -15.09 -35.28
C LEU A 22 -16.46 -16.15 -34.37
N LEU A 23 -16.61 -17.43 -34.69
CA LEU A 23 -15.93 -18.53 -33.98
C LEU A 23 -14.43 -18.58 -34.24
N GLY A 24 -13.96 -18.18 -35.43
CA GLY A 24 -12.54 -18.05 -35.77
C GLY A 24 -11.84 -16.90 -35.04
N ALA A 25 -12.57 -15.83 -34.73
CA ALA A 25 -12.02 -14.66 -34.02
C ALA A 25 -11.73 -14.93 -32.53
N CYS A 26 -12.41 -15.92 -31.91
CA CYS A 26 -12.19 -16.28 -30.50
C CYS A 26 -11.02 -17.27 -30.29
N ALA A 27 -10.47 -17.86 -31.34
CA ALA A 27 -9.62 -19.06 -31.22
C ALA A 27 -8.13 -18.82 -31.06
N SER A 28 -7.63 -17.59 -31.00
CA SER A 28 -6.17 -17.37 -30.92
C SER A 28 -5.77 -16.01 -30.33
N GLN A 29 -6.15 -15.74 -29.09
CA GLN A 29 -5.42 -14.71 -28.34
C GLN A 29 -4.13 -15.36 -27.80
N LYS A 30 -3.06 -15.28 -28.58
CA LYS A 30 -1.71 -15.60 -28.07
C LYS A 30 -1.28 -14.51 -27.10
N PRO A 31 -0.59 -14.86 -26.00
CA PRO A 31 0.04 -13.86 -25.15
C PRO A 31 0.93 -12.96 -26.02
N ARG A 32 0.62 -11.68 -26.05
CA ARG A 32 1.42 -10.69 -26.79
C ARG A 32 2.32 -9.97 -25.77
N PRO A 33 3.64 -10.23 -25.78
CA PRO A 33 4.56 -9.43 -25.00
C PRO A 33 4.50 -7.97 -25.50
N TYR A 34 4.81 -7.03 -24.59
CA TYR A 34 4.92 -5.63 -24.99
C TYR A 34 6.02 -5.45 -26.03
N SER A 35 5.77 -4.63 -27.06
CA SER A 35 6.80 -4.23 -28.01
C SER A 35 7.79 -3.25 -27.36
N GLU A 36 8.98 -3.11 -27.92
CA GLU A 36 9.98 -2.15 -27.43
C GLU A 36 9.45 -0.71 -27.44
N ASP A 37 8.70 -0.33 -28.46
CA ASP A 37 8.07 1.00 -28.56
C ASP A 37 7.01 1.22 -27.47
N GLU A 38 6.18 0.21 -27.21
CA GLU A 38 5.20 0.27 -26.11
C GLU A 38 5.88 0.40 -24.74
N LEU A 39 6.99 -0.32 -24.53
CA LEU A 39 7.78 -0.23 -23.30
C LEU A 39 8.44 1.14 -23.16
N ASN A 40 9.09 1.64 -24.21
CA ASN A 40 9.76 2.93 -24.20
C ASN A 40 8.75 4.07 -23.94
N ASN A 41 7.59 4.05 -24.60
CA ASN A 41 6.55 5.04 -24.37
C ASN A 41 6.03 5.01 -22.91
N ARG A 42 5.84 3.82 -22.33
CA ARG A 42 5.45 3.68 -20.93
C ARG A 42 6.53 4.21 -19.98
N ILE A 43 7.79 3.83 -20.21
CA ILE A 43 8.92 4.30 -19.39
C ILE A 43 8.98 5.84 -19.36
N VAL A 44 8.86 6.50 -20.52
CA VAL A 44 8.86 7.97 -20.60
C VAL A 44 7.68 8.57 -19.82
N LEU A 45 6.47 8.02 -19.97
CA LEU A 45 5.29 8.48 -19.25
C LEU A 45 5.43 8.26 -17.74
N ASP A 46 5.95 7.12 -17.33
CA ASP A 46 6.14 6.81 -15.91
C ASP A 46 7.21 7.71 -15.29
N GLN A 47 8.33 7.97 -15.98
CA GLN A 47 9.34 8.92 -15.53
C GLN A 47 8.79 10.34 -15.37
N GLN A 48 7.93 10.80 -16.28
CA GLN A 48 7.26 12.10 -16.17
C GLN A 48 6.32 12.13 -14.96
N ARG A 49 5.54 11.06 -14.73
CA ARG A 49 4.55 10.97 -13.64
C ARG A 49 5.20 10.82 -12.26
N MET A 50 6.36 10.16 -12.18
CA MET A 50 7.07 9.96 -10.91
C MET A 50 7.36 11.28 -10.18
N TYR A 51 7.63 12.34 -10.92
CA TYR A 51 8.05 13.63 -10.39
C TYR A 51 7.07 14.77 -10.70
N ALA A 52 5.89 14.43 -11.26
CA ALA A 52 4.88 15.43 -11.60
C ALA A 52 4.30 16.08 -10.35
N ASP A 53 3.88 17.33 -10.49
CA ASP A 53 3.13 18.11 -9.50
C ASP A 53 3.84 18.31 -8.14
N GLN A 54 5.16 18.15 -8.09
CA GLN A 54 5.93 18.43 -6.87
C GLN A 54 6.09 19.92 -6.66
N GLU A 55 5.77 20.38 -5.45
CA GLU A 55 6.09 21.73 -5.03
C GLU A 55 7.61 21.95 -5.00
N PRO A 56 8.10 23.08 -5.55
CA PRO A 56 9.54 23.34 -5.60
C PRO A 56 10.15 23.37 -4.20
N VAL A 57 11.39 22.87 -4.09
CA VAL A 57 12.19 22.95 -2.88
C VAL A 57 12.91 24.31 -2.92
N SER A 58 12.39 25.31 -2.22
CA SER A 58 12.88 26.68 -2.27
C SER A 58 13.66 27.13 -1.03
N VAL A 59 13.61 26.36 0.05
CA VAL A 59 14.21 26.69 1.36
C VAL A 59 14.88 25.46 1.97
N PRO A 60 15.78 25.60 2.97
CA PRO A 60 16.30 24.44 3.68
C PRO A 60 15.18 23.61 4.29
N ILE A 61 15.17 22.33 4.00
CA ILE A 61 14.11 21.38 4.38
C ILE A 61 14.23 21.05 5.86
N THR A 62 13.15 21.24 6.64
CA THR A 62 13.06 20.77 8.02
C THR A 62 12.63 19.31 8.07
N PHE A 63 12.77 18.64 9.24
CA PHE A 63 12.28 17.28 9.44
C PHE A 63 10.78 17.16 9.14
N TYR A 64 9.98 18.12 9.61
CA TYR A 64 8.53 18.09 9.41
C TYR A 64 8.14 18.35 7.96
N GLU A 65 8.91 19.20 7.25
CA GLU A 65 8.72 19.38 5.81
C GLU A 65 9.08 18.12 5.02
N ALA A 66 10.19 17.45 5.36
CA ALA A 66 10.54 16.18 4.75
C ALA A 66 9.46 15.09 4.98
N ALA A 67 8.90 15.05 6.20
CA ALA A 67 7.78 14.17 6.53
C ALA A 67 6.51 14.51 5.73
N ALA A 68 6.16 15.79 5.60
CA ALA A 68 5.03 16.26 4.81
C ALA A 68 5.19 15.92 3.32
N ARG A 69 6.39 16.15 2.76
CA ARG A 69 6.71 15.80 1.38
C ARG A 69 6.60 14.30 1.13
N ALA A 70 7.14 13.49 2.03
CA ALA A 70 7.02 12.02 1.92
C ALA A 70 5.56 11.58 1.98
N LEU A 71 4.74 12.07 2.90
CA LEU A 71 3.31 11.72 2.95
C LEU A 71 2.55 12.20 1.71
N LYS A 72 2.94 13.31 1.10
CA LYS A 72 2.26 13.83 -0.10
C LYS A 72 2.68 13.13 -1.38
N TYR A 73 3.97 12.80 -1.53
CA TYR A 73 4.56 12.38 -2.80
C TYR A 73 5.07 10.94 -2.82
N ASN A 74 5.26 10.28 -1.65
CA ASN A 74 5.71 8.89 -1.62
C ASN A 74 4.74 7.99 -2.38
N LEU A 75 5.27 7.24 -3.36
CA LEU A 75 4.46 6.45 -4.27
C LEU A 75 3.78 5.24 -3.59
N ASP A 76 4.42 4.63 -2.59
CA ASP A 76 3.83 3.52 -1.83
C ASP A 76 2.63 3.99 -1.01
N TYR A 77 2.73 5.17 -0.39
CA TYR A 77 1.61 5.75 0.34
C TYR A 77 0.48 6.16 -0.61
N ARG A 78 0.80 6.79 -1.76
CA ARG A 78 -0.20 7.15 -2.78
C ARG A 78 -0.90 5.92 -3.36
N LEU A 79 -0.17 4.82 -3.56
CA LEU A 79 -0.78 3.55 -3.96
C LEU A 79 -1.83 3.09 -2.95
N LYS A 80 -1.50 3.09 -1.64
CA LYS A 80 -2.46 2.69 -0.60
C LYS A 80 -3.65 3.64 -0.47
N LEU A 81 -3.45 4.93 -0.72
CA LEU A 81 -4.55 5.89 -0.81
C LEU A 81 -5.50 5.55 -1.97
N MET A 82 -4.97 5.20 -3.15
CA MET A 82 -5.79 4.79 -4.30
C MET A 82 -6.46 3.43 -4.08
N GLU A 83 -5.80 2.47 -3.41
CA GLU A 83 -6.41 1.19 -3.03
C GLU A 83 -7.58 1.39 -2.05
N SER A 84 -7.47 2.32 -1.11
CA SER A 84 -8.57 2.67 -0.19
C SER A 84 -9.75 3.30 -0.94
N ALA A 85 -9.48 4.23 -1.86
CA ALA A 85 -10.50 4.82 -2.72
C ALA A 85 -11.20 3.77 -3.60
N LEU A 86 -10.41 2.88 -4.23
CA LEU A 86 -10.97 1.76 -5.03
C LEU A 86 -11.86 0.83 -4.18
N ALA A 87 -11.47 0.55 -2.94
CA ALA A 87 -12.30 -0.27 -2.04
C ALA A 87 -13.64 0.42 -1.73
N ALA A 88 -13.65 1.76 -1.57
CA ALA A 88 -14.87 2.55 -1.38
C ALA A 88 -15.76 2.51 -2.63
N ASP A 89 -15.19 2.68 -3.82
CA ASP A 89 -15.93 2.61 -5.09
C ASP A 89 -16.54 1.20 -5.30
N LEU A 90 -15.79 0.14 -4.99
CA LEU A 90 -16.28 -1.25 -5.08
C LEU A 90 -17.41 -1.54 -4.08
N ARG A 91 -17.40 -0.90 -2.88
CA ARG A 91 -18.53 -0.95 -1.94
C ARG A 91 -19.77 -0.31 -2.56
N ASP A 92 -19.64 0.84 -3.22
CA ASP A 92 -20.75 1.52 -3.86
C ASP A 92 -21.34 0.68 -5.01
N VAL A 93 -20.50 0.06 -5.84
CA VAL A 93 -20.94 -0.91 -6.86
C VAL A 93 -21.71 -2.07 -6.20
N SER A 94 -21.20 -2.64 -5.11
CA SER A 94 -21.86 -3.75 -4.41
C SER A 94 -23.22 -3.37 -3.84
N SER A 95 -23.42 -2.10 -3.45
CA SER A 95 -24.73 -1.63 -2.95
C SER A 95 -25.84 -1.77 -3.99
N HIS A 96 -25.52 -1.64 -5.28
CA HIS A 96 -26.48 -1.79 -6.39
C HIS A 96 -26.92 -3.24 -6.61
N GLU A 97 -26.15 -4.24 -6.14
CA GLU A 97 -26.53 -5.65 -6.23
C GLU A 97 -27.79 -6.00 -5.40
N MET A 98 -28.16 -5.15 -4.45
CA MET A 98 -29.39 -5.31 -3.64
C MET A 98 -30.64 -4.87 -4.39
N LEU A 99 -30.51 -4.13 -5.50
CA LEU A 99 -31.65 -3.61 -6.25
C LEU A 99 -32.32 -4.72 -7.07
N PRO A 100 -33.64 -4.60 -7.34
CA PRO A 100 -34.32 -5.47 -8.28
C PRO A 100 -33.73 -5.32 -9.69
N ARG A 101 -33.81 -6.39 -10.48
CA ARG A 101 -33.36 -6.39 -11.87
C ARG A 101 -34.47 -5.91 -12.77
N LEU A 102 -34.21 -4.87 -13.54
CA LEU A 102 -35.09 -4.38 -14.59
C LEU A 102 -34.43 -4.70 -15.95
N VAL A 103 -35.06 -5.58 -16.73
CA VAL A 103 -34.52 -6.07 -18.00
C VAL A 103 -35.48 -5.74 -19.12
N ALA A 104 -35.01 -5.01 -20.11
CA ALA A 104 -35.71 -4.81 -21.38
C ALA A 104 -35.15 -5.82 -22.40
N SER A 105 -36.04 -6.58 -23.05
CA SER A 105 -35.66 -7.53 -24.08
C SER A 105 -36.40 -7.24 -25.39
N ALA A 106 -35.71 -7.37 -26.51
CA ALA A 106 -36.28 -7.31 -27.83
C ALA A 106 -35.74 -8.50 -28.65
N GLY A 107 -36.62 -9.29 -29.19
CA GLY A 107 -36.28 -10.49 -29.93
C GLY A 107 -37.08 -10.64 -31.23
N TRP A 108 -36.45 -11.25 -32.20
CA TRP A 108 -37.10 -11.74 -33.41
C TRP A 108 -37.01 -13.23 -33.45
N VAL A 109 -38.15 -13.91 -33.63
CA VAL A 109 -38.25 -15.35 -33.73
C VAL A 109 -38.74 -15.72 -35.13
N GLY A 110 -38.01 -16.60 -35.80
CA GLY A 110 -38.36 -17.07 -37.15
C GLY A 110 -38.30 -18.59 -37.26
N ARG A 111 -39.34 -19.21 -37.86
CA ARG A 111 -39.38 -20.64 -38.16
C ARG A 111 -39.39 -20.85 -39.68
N SER A 112 -38.80 -21.93 -40.12
CA SER A 112 -38.78 -22.33 -41.52
C SER A 112 -40.10 -22.93 -42.01
N ASN A 113 -40.99 -23.31 -41.09
CA ASN A 113 -42.29 -23.94 -41.35
C ASN A 113 -43.36 -23.38 -40.39
N ASP A 114 -44.65 -23.67 -40.68
CA ASP A 114 -45.73 -23.34 -39.75
C ASP A 114 -45.68 -24.20 -38.48
N SER A 115 -46.06 -23.61 -37.35
CA SER A 115 -46.12 -24.30 -36.02
C SER A 115 -47.47 -25.00 -35.88
N GLY A 116 -47.88 -25.75 -36.90
CA GLY A 116 -49.16 -26.47 -36.87
C GLY A 116 -49.14 -27.73 -36.04
N GLY A 117 -50.23 -28.00 -35.39
CA GLY A 117 -50.49 -29.23 -34.65
C GLY A 117 -51.90 -29.73 -34.77
N THR A 118 -52.12 -31.01 -34.44
CA THR A 118 -53.43 -31.61 -34.27
C THR A 118 -53.64 -31.89 -32.76
N SER A 119 -54.87 -31.91 -32.32
CA SER A 119 -55.23 -32.26 -30.93
C SER A 119 -56.00 -33.58 -30.89
N ILE A 120 -55.92 -34.27 -29.76
CA ILE A 120 -56.72 -35.46 -29.47
C ILE A 120 -57.75 -35.08 -28.40
N GLY A 121 -59.03 -35.34 -28.69
CA GLY A 121 -60.09 -35.14 -27.73
C GLY A 121 -59.83 -35.94 -26.43
N ILE A 122 -60.06 -35.35 -25.27
CA ILE A 122 -59.80 -36.00 -23.98
C ILE A 122 -60.82 -37.12 -23.76
N GLU A 123 -62.07 -36.86 -24.11
CA GLU A 123 -63.17 -37.77 -23.86
C GLU A 123 -63.32 -38.88 -24.93
N ASP A 124 -63.29 -38.45 -26.20
CA ASP A 124 -63.55 -39.36 -27.37
C ASP A 124 -62.26 -39.95 -27.97
N ARG A 125 -61.09 -39.48 -27.56
CA ARG A 125 -59.78 -39.89 -28.06
C ARG A 125 -59.65 -39.78 -29.61
N GLN A 126 -60.46 -38.93 -30.20
CA GLN A 126 -60.41 -38.68 -31.66
C GLN A 126 -59.41 -37.59 -31.98
N GLN A 127 -58.61 -37.77 -33.00
CA GLN A 127 -57.64 -36.82 -33.47
C GLN A 127 -58.32 -35.81 -34.40
N SER A 128 -58.04 -34.52 -34.21
CA SER A 128 -58.45 -33.47 -35.12
C SER A 128 -57.93 -33.73 -36.54
N LEU A 129 -58.83 -33.80 -37.52
CA LEU A 129 -58.50 -34.12 -38.92
C LEU A 129 -57.73 -33.01 -39.64
N ARG A 130 -57.83 -31.77 -39.18
CA ARG A 130 -57.20 -30.62 -39.81
C ARG A 130 -56.18 -30.01 -38.87
N PRO A 131 -54.87 -29.96 -39.26
CA PRO A 131 -53.89 -29.21 -38.51
C PRO A 131 -54.25 -27.70 -38.45
N SER A 132 -54.06 -27.12 -37.28
CA SER A 132 -54.24 -25.65 -37.05
C SER A 132 -52.97 -25.03 -36.52
N THR A 133 -52.81 -23.75 -36.76
CA THR A 133 -51.70 -22.98 -36.17
C THR A 133 -52.26 -21.76 -35.45
N SER A 134 -51.65 -21.44 -34.29
CA SER A 134 -51.93 -20.23 -33.51
C SER A 134 -50.71 -19.32 -33.41
N GLU A 135 -49.67 -19.63 -34.19
CA GLU A 135 -48.43 -18.87 -34.20
C GLU A 135 -47.99 -18.50 -35.60
N GLU A 136 -47.57 -17.25 -35.79
CA GLU A 136 -46.92 -16.84 -37.04
C GLU A 136 -45.49 -17.36 -37.15
N ARG A 137 -45.00 -17.55 -38.39
CA ARG A 137 -43.63 -17.99 -38.64
C ARG A 137 -42.60 -17.00 -38.16
N TYR A 138 -42.92 -15.68 -38.19
CA TYR A 138 -42.03 -14.57 -37.85
C TYR A 138 -42.75 -13.69 -36.84
N ARG A 139 -42.12 -13.50 -35.66
CA ARG A 139 -42.67 -12.73 -34.57
C ARG A 139 -41.62 -11.83 -33.95
N ASN A 140 -42.03 -10.64 -33.53
CA ASN A 140 -41.27 -9.78 -32.69
C ASN A 140 -41.78 -9.89 -31.24
N LEU A 141 -40.86 -10.23 -30.33
CA LEU A 141 -41.13 -10.37 -28.93
C LEU A 141 -40.39 -9.27 -28.17
N ASN A 142 -41.12 -8.40 -27.51
CA ASN A 142 -40.53 -7.35 -26.67
C ASN A 142 -41.04 -7.52 -25.22
N SER A 143 -40.17 -7.34 -24.27
CA SER A 143 -40.59 -7.39 -22.88
C SER A 143 -39.80 -6.40 -22.01
N LEU A 144 -40.46 -5.91 -21.00
CA LEU A 144 -39.86 -5.18 -19.90
C LEU A 144 -40.22 -5.92 -18.61
N GLY A 145 -39.20 -6.54 -17.98
CA GLY A 145 -39.41 -7.38 -16.80
C GLY A 145 -38.66 -6.86 -15.60
N LEU A 146 -39.39 -6.69 -14.50
CA LEU A 146 -38.84 -6.47 -13.16
C LEU A 146 -38.79 -7.83 -12.43
N SER A 147 -37.61 -8.17 -11.86
CA SER A 147 -37.46 -9.35 -11.02
C SER A 147 -36.69 -9.03 -9.77
N TRP A 148 -37.15 -9.53 -8.64
CA TRP A 148 -36.49 -9.37 -7.35
C TRP A 148 -36.56 -10.67 -6.55
N SER A 149 -35.39 -11.15 -6.12
CA SER A 149 -35.22 -12.32 -5.28
C SER A 149 -34.84 -11.88 -3.89
N LEU A 150 -35.64 -12.28 -2.89
CA LEU A 150 -35.37 -11.99 -1.46
C LEU A 150 -34.10 -12.71 -0.98
N LEU A 151 -33.81 -13.89 -1.53
CA LEU A 151 -32.59 -14.61 -1.21
C LEU A 151 -31.35 -13.85 -1.75
N ASP A 152 -31.43 -13.40 -3.02
CA ASP A 152 -30.32 -12.65 -3.63
C ASP A 152 -30.11 -11.32 -2.91
N PHE A 153 -31.19 -10.65 -2.51
CA PHE A 153 -31.10 -9.44 -1.67
C PHE A 153 -30.37 -9.73 -0.35
N GLY A 154 -30.72 -10.79 0.38
CA GLY A 154 -30.07 -11.18 1.63
C GLY A 154 -28.57 -11.50 1.45
N VAL A 155 -28.23 -12.20 0.38
CA VAL A 155 -26.84 -12.49 0.02
C VAL A 155 -26.08 -11.20 -0.35
N ALA A 156 -26.68 -10.34 -1.18
CA ALA A 156 -26.11 -9.05 -1.57
C ALA A 156 -25.90 -8.12 -0.38
N TYR A 157 -26.83 -8.12 0.60
CA TYR A 157 -26.69 -7.36 1.84
C TYR A 157 -25.43 -7.78 2.62
N TYR A 158 -25.20 -9.09 2.85
CA TYR A 158 -23.99 -9.55 3.54
C TYR A 158 -22.72 -9.31 2.73
N ARG A 159 -22.77 -9.40 1.38
CA ARG A 159 -21.65 -9.00 0.52
C ARG A 159 -21.31 -7.52 0.65
N ASN A 160 -22.33 -6.67 0.69
CA ASN A 160 -22.09 -5.24 0.90
C ASN A 160 -21.48 -4.95 2.27
N GLN A 161 -21.91 -5.66 3.34
CA GLN A 161 -21.26 -5.58 4.65
C GLN A 161 -19.78 -6.00 4.60
N GLN A 162 -19.44 -7.05 3.84
CA GLN A 162 -18.05 -7.42 3.61
C GLN A 162 -17.26 -6.31 2.89
N LYS A 163 -17.88 -5.66 1.90
CA LYS A 163 -17.24 -4.54 1.20
C LYS A 163 -16.98 -3.35 2.12
N ILE A 164 -17.91 -3.03 3.03
CA ILE A 164 -17.70 -2.01 4.07
C ILE A 164 -16.50 -2.37 4.94
N ASP A 165 -16.42 -3.61 5.43
CA ASP A 165 -15.28 -4.07 6.23
C ASP A 165 -13.96 -4.07 5.43
N GLN A 166 -13.99 -4.38 4.12
CA GLN A 166 -12.82 -4.30 3.24
C GLN A 166 -12.33 -2.86 3.05
N VAL A 167 -13.23 -1.86 3.03
CA VAL A 167 -12.85 -0.43 3.05
C VAL A 167 -12.10 -0.11 4.34
N MET A 168 -12.62 -0.55 5.50
CA MET A 168 -11.94 -0.33 6.78
C MET A 168 -10.57 -1.00 6.83
N MET A 169 -10.44 -2.22 6.28
CA MET A 169 -9.14 -2.90 6.17
C MET A 169 -8.15 -2.13 5.27
N ALA A 170 -8.61 -1.60 4.14
CA ALA A 170 -7.77 -0.81 3.23
C ALA A 170 -7.28 0.49 3.92
N GLU A 171 -8.13 1.11 4.73
CA GLU A 171 -7.80 2.30 5.50
C GLU A 171 -6.74 2.00 6.59
N GLU A 172 -6.87 0.89 7.32
CA GLU A 172 -5.85 0.49 8.30
C GLU A 172 -4.49 0.17 7.63
N ARG A 173 -4.51 -0.44 6.43
CA ARG A 173 -3.30 -0.65 5.63
C ARG A 173 -2.66 0.67 5.20
N ARG A 174 -3.46 1.66 4.79
CA ARG A 174 -3.00 3.01 4.46
C ARG A 174 -2.34 3.66 5.68
N ARG A 175 -2.97 3.59 6.88
CA ARG A 175 -2.40 4.09 8.14
C ARG A 175 -1.06 3.43 8.45
N LYS A 176 -0.94 2.12 8.28
CA LYS A 176 0.30 1.38 8.51
C LYS A 176 1.43 1.85 7.58
N VAL A 177 1.15 2.04 6.30
CA VAL A 177 2.15 2.53 5.35
C VAL A 177 2.58 3.96 5.69
N ALA A 178 1.65 4.84 6.08
CA ALA A 178 1.97 6.18 6.55
C ALA A 178 2.92 6.17 7.76
N GLN A 179 2.65 5.33 8.76
CA GLN A 179 3.51 5.16 9.93
C GLN A 179 4.92 4.68 9.55
N ASN A 180 5.01 3.72 8.61
CA ASN A 180 6.30 3.22 8.12
C ASN A 180 7.07 4.31 7.36
N VAL A 181 6.43 5.03 6.42
CA VAL A 181 7.05 6.13 5.67
C VAL A 181 7.62 7.18 6.62
N LEU A 182 6.87 7.59 7.64
CA LEU A 182 7.36 8.58 8.62
C LEU A 182 8.50 8.06 9.49
N GLN A 183 8.48 6.79 9.86
CA GLN A 183 9.61 6.15 10.54
C GLN A 183 10.86 6.16 9.66
N ASP A 184 10.73 5.82 8.38
CA ASP A 184 11.84 5.78 7.43
C ASP A 184 12.38 7.18 7.15
N VAL A 185 11.51 8.19 7.01
CA VAL A 185 11.91 9.60 6.89
C VAL A 185 12.66 10.06 8.14
N ARG A 186 12.19 9.72 9.34
CA ARG A 186 12.89 10.08 10.59
C ARG A 186 14.31 9.51 10.60
N ASN A 187 14.47 8.24 10.25
CA ASN A 187 15.79 7.62 10.17
C ASN A 187 16.69 8.27 9.10
N ALA A 188 16.18 8.46 7.88
CA ALA A 188 16.94 9.01 6.77
C ALA A 188 17.27 10.49 6.97
N TYR A 189 16.36 11.29 7.54
CA TYR A 189 16.57 12.74 7.76
C TYR A 189 17.76 13.01 8.70
N TRP A 190 17.81 12.36 9.87
CA TRP A 190 18.90 12.59 10.82
C TRP A 190 20.23 12.09 10.31
N ARG A 191 20.26 10.98 9.55
CA ARG A 191 21.47 10.53 8.86
C ARG A 191 21.92 11.51 7.77
N ALA A 192 20.98 12.04 6.98
CA ALA A 192 21.30 13.01 5.94
C ALA A 192 21.75 14.36 6.53
N LEU A 193 21.18 14.80 7.65
CA LEU A 193 21.64 16.00 8.36
C LEU A 193 23.05 15.82 8.94
N ALA A 194 23.32 14.67 9.54
CA ALA A 194 24.68 14.30 9.96
C ALA A 194 25.66 14.34 8.78
N ALA A 195 25.24 13.82 7.62
CA ALA A 195 26.03 13.89 6.40
C ALA A 195 26.33 15.33 5.98
N GLN A 196 25.34 16.21 5.97
CA GLN A 196 25.50 17.62 5.62
C GLN A 196 26.51 18.34 6.54
N ARG A 197 26.46 18.03 7.85
CA ARG A 197 27.34 18.63 8.86
C ARG A 197 28.78 18.14 8.75
N LEU A 198 28.97 16.83 8.52
CA LEU A 198 30.28 16.17 8.59
C LEU A 198 31.04 16.13 7.25
N MET A 199 30.35 16.16 6.13
CA MET A 199 30.96 16.03 4.81
C MET A 199 32.11 17.02 4.55
N PRO A 200 31.99 18.34 4.87
CA PRO A 200 33.05 19.29 4.65
C PRO A 200 34.34 18.97 5.44
N ASP A 201 34.20 18.45 6.67
CA ASP A 201 35.34 18.09 7.51
C ASP A 201 36.00 16.80 7.03
N VAL A 202 35.20 15.82 6.59
CA VAL A 202 35.70 14.58 5.98
C VAL A 202 36.50 14.87 4.72
N ASP A 203 35.95 15.68 3.81
CA ASP A 203 36.61 16.04 2.54
C ASP A 203 37.93 16.80 2.78
N ARG A 204 37.93 17.75 3.73
CA ARG A 204 39.12 18.52 4.12
C ARG A 204 40.20 17.61 4.70
N LEU A 205 39.85 16.74 5.62
CA LEU A 205 40.79 15.83 6.25
C LEU A 205 41.31 14.78 5.27
N LEU A 206 40.46 14.27 4.38
CA LEU A 206 40.84 13.33 3.32
C LEU A 206 41.85 13.98 2.36
N GLN A 207 41.62 15.22 1.92
CA GLN A 207 42.56 15.97 1.07
C GLN A 207 43.91 16.15 1.76
N ARG A 208 43.91 16.57 3.03
CA ARG A 208 45.15 16.78 3.82
C ARG A 208 45.91 15.45 4.02
N THR A 209 45.19 14.38 4.31
CA THR A 209 45.82 13.06 4.51
C THR A 209 46.42 12.52 3.21
N ASN A 210 45.79 12.74 2.05
CA ASN A 210 46.36 12.39 0.75
C ASN A 210 47.60 13.24 0.42
N GLN A 211 47.63 14.53 0.75
CA GLN A 211 48.81 15.37 0.60
C GLN A 211 49.99 14.85 1.46
N ALA A 212 49.73 14.53 2.73
CA ALA A 212 50.73 13.96 3.62
C ALA A 212 51.23 12.58 3.12
N LEU A 213 50.37 11.76 2.51
CA LEU A 213 50.76 10.49 1.90
C LEU A 213 51.68 10.70 0.67
N THR A 214 51.40 11.70 -0.16
CA THR A 214 52.25 12.07 -1.30
C THR A 214 53.64 12.52 -0.84
N SER A 215 53.69 13.42 0.15
CA SER A 215 54.96 13.89 0.73
C SER A 215 55.74 12.75 1.41
N ALA A 216 55.08 11.80 2.03
CA ALA A 216 55.74 10.63 2.61
C ALA A 216 56.37 9.69 1.54
N ARG A 217 55.72 9.55 0.38
CA ARG A 217 56.27 8.79 -0.77
C ARG A 217 57.48 9.49 -1.38
N GLU A 218 57.46 10.80 -1.49
CA GLU A 218 58.57 11.60 -1.99
C GLU A 218 59.78 11.52 -1.01
N ALA A 219 59.52 11.59 0.30
CA ALA A 219 60.57 11.40 1.33
C ALA A 219 61.21 10.00 1.28
N GLU A 220 60.40 8.94 1.04
CA GLU A 220 60.93 7.58 0.84
C GLU A 220 61.86 7.49 -0.37
N SER A 221 61.44 8.08 -1.50
CA SER A 221 62.25 8.08 -2.73
C SER A 221 63.56 8.86 -2.61
N SER A 222 63.58 9.89 -1.75
CA SER A 222 64.74 10.76 -1.51
C SER A 222 65.72 10.19 -0.46
N GLY A 223 65.35 9.12 0.26
CA GLY A 223 66.22 8.45 1.24
C GLY A 223 66.57 9.28 2.47
N VAL A 224 65.74 10.28 2.83
CA VAL A 224 66.04 11.28 3.88
C VAL A 224 65.77 10.73 5.31
N ALA A 225 65.00 9.66 5.46
CA ALA A 225 64.63 9.08 6.76
C ALA A 225 64.68 7.54 6.76
N GLY A 226 64.63 6.92 7.92
CA GLY A 226 64.63 5.46 8.05
C GLY A 226 63.47 4.82 7.29
N ARG A 227 63.74 3.91 6.37
CA ARG A 227 62.75 3.31 5.46
C ARG A 227 61.56 2.69 6.20
N GLN A 228 61.86 2.06 7.36
CA GLN A 228 60.81 1.42 8.18
C GLN A 228 59.85 2.45 8.78
N GLU A 229 60.35 3.57 9.27
CA GLU A 229 59.54 4.64 9.84
C GLU A 229 58.62 5.30 8.79
N ILE A 230 59.16 5.54 7.59
CA ILE A 230 58.39 6.10 6.47
C ILE A 230 57.27 5.13 6.05
N LEU A 231 57.55 3.84 5.93
CA LEU A 231 56.54 2.82 5.60
C LEU A 231 55.47 2.71 6.67
N ALA A 232 55.83 2.76 7.97
CA ALA A 232 54.85 2.77 9.06
C ALA A 232 53.99 4.03 9.02
N TYR A 233 54.55 5.19 8.67
CA TYR A 233 53.84 6.44 8.48
C TYR A 233 52.85 6.35 7.29
N GLN A 234 53.32 5.91 6.12
CA GLN A 234 52.46 5.68 4.96
C GLN A 234 51.32 4.72 5.27
N ARG A 235 51.58 3.63 5.99
CA ARG A 235 50.54 2.67 6.39
C ARG A 235 49.46 3.34 7.24
N SER A 236 49.84 4.14 8.22
CA SER A 236 48.89 4.87 9.09
C SER A 236 48.03 5.88 8.32
N LEU A 237 48.63 6.57 7.31
CA LEU A 237 47.90 7.48 6.44
C LEU A 237 46.93 6.75 5.52
N LEU A 238 47.33 5.60 4.98
CA LEU A 238 46.43 4.75 4.16
C LEU A 238 45.24 4.24 4.95
N ASP A 239 45.44 3.84 6.22
CA ASP A 239 44.34 3.44 7.10
C ASP A 239 43.37 4.59 7.35
N ALA A 240 43.88 5.84 7.54
CA ALA A 240 43.07 7.03 7.66
C ALA A 240 42.29 7.35 6.36
N VAL A 241 42.96 7.29 5.19
CA VAL A 241 42.29 7.48 3.87
C VAL A 241 41.17 6.47 3.67
N TYR A 242 41.44 5.19 3.95
CA TYR A 242 40.45 4.14 3.83
C TYR A 242 39.21 4.41 4.74
N MET A 243 39.43 4.70 6.02
CA MET A 243 38.39 5.00 6.98
C MET A 243 37.54 6.21 6.53
N LEU A 244 38.20 7.31 6.14
CA LEU A 244 37.50 8.53 5.70
C LEU A 244 36.69 8.30 4.41
N THR A 245 37.23 7.51 3.47
CA THR A 245 36.55 7.19 2.22
C THR A 245 35.27 6.38 2.47
N VAL A 246 35.33 5.39 3.36
CA VAL A 246 34.14 4.60 3.76
C VAL A 246 33.09 5.51 4.40
N ARG A 247 33.49 6.39 5.32
CA ARG A 247 32.55 7.33 5.97
C ARG A 247 31.94 8.31 4.97
N ARG A 248 32.71 8.80 4.02
CA ARG A 248 32.21 9.66 2.94
C ARG A 248 31.09 8.98 2.14
N GLN A 249 31.30 7.72 1.76
CA GLN A 249 30.29 6.94 1.04
C GLN A 249 29.01 6.75 1.88
N ASP A 250 29.13 6.39 3.16
CA ASP A 250 27.97 6.25 4.07
C ASP A 250 27.14 7.55 4.13
N LEU A 251 27.82 8.71 4.15
CA LEU A 251 27.18 10.03 4.20
C LEU A 251 26.49 10.39 2.86
N GLU A 252 27.10 10.06 1.73
CA GLU A 252 26.50 10.28 0.39
C GLU A 252 25.21 9.47 0.21
N PHE A 253 25.20 8.20 0.64
CA PHE A 253 24.02 7.35 0.56
C PHE A 253 22.84 7.86 1.41
N ALA A 254 23.11 8.41 2.57
CA ALA A 254 22.06 8.93 3.44
C ALA A 254 21.24 10.07 2.81
N GLN A 255 21.89 10.95 2.04
CA GLN A 255 21.18 12.03 1.32
C GLN A 255 20.33 11.49 0.18
N ALA A 256 20.84 10.50 -0.56
CA ALA A 256 20.11 9.88 -1.65
C ALA A 256 18.87 9.12 -1.15
N GLU A 257 19.00 8.42 -0.01
CA GLU A 257 17.89 7.71 0.63
C GLU A 257 16.75 8.67 1.04
N LEU A 258 17.09 9.80 1.66
CA LEU A 258 16.08 10.81 2.02
C LEU A 258 15.40 11.41 0.78
N ALA A 259 16.17 11.71 -0.28
CA ALA A 259 15.60 12.22 -1.54
C ALA A 259 14.59 11.23 -2.15
N ALA A 260 14.91 9.93 -2.12
CA ALA A 260 14.03 8.88 -2.63
C ALA A 260 12.72 8.78 -1.83
N LEU A 261 12.77 8.89 -0.49
CA LEU A 261 11.57 8.86 0.35
C LEU A 261 10.63 10.05 0.09
N MET A 262 11.17 11.20 -0.28
CA MET A 262 10.41 12.38 -0.70
C MET A 262 10.00 12.33 -2.18
N SER A 263 10.32 11.24 -2.90
CA SER A 263 10.13 11.09 -4.35
C SER A 263 10.77 12.19 -5.19
N LEU A 264 11.90 12.72 -4.74
CA LEU A 264 12.68 13.69 -5.52
C LEU A 264 13.52 12.97 -6.59
N PRO A 265 13.85 13.64 -7.70
CA PRO A 265 14.69 13.05 -8.75
C PRO A 265 16.05 12.58 -8.19
N PRO A 266 16.58 11.42 -8.66
CA PRO A 266 17.90 10.96 -8.27
C PRO A 266 18.98 12.02 -8.51
N GLY A 267 19.87 12.20 -7.54
CA GLY A 267 20.94 13.22 -7.62
C GLY A 267 20.50 14.62 -7.22
N SER A 268 19.27 14.83 -6.74
CA SER A 268 18.84 16.09 -6.18
C SER A 268 19.73 16.47 -4.98
N ARG A 269 20.29 17.67 -5.00
CA ARG A 269 21.05 18.21 -3.86
C ARG A 269 20.06 18.75 -2.84
N LEU A 270 20.08 18.17 -1.66
CA LEU A 270 19.25 18.60 -0.55
C LEU A 270 20.03 19.60 0.32
N GLN A 271 19.38 20.68 0.70
CA GLN A 271 19.83 21.54 1.79
C GLN A 271 18.85 21.37 2.95
N LEU A 272 19.33 20.74 4.02
CA LEU A 272 18.55 20.50 5.22
C LEU A 272 18.72 21.68 6.18
N ALA A 273 17.64 22.01 6.89
CA ALA A 273 17.69 23.04 7.91
C ALA A 273 18.58 22.55 9.07
N ASP A 274 19.53 23.38 9.46
CA ASP A 274 20.34 23.13 10.65
C ASP A 274 19.51 23.45 11.91
N MET A 275 18.67 22.51 12.28
CA MET A 275 17.79 22.62 13.45
C MET A 275 18.51 22.15 14.71
N PRO A 276 18.20 22.77 15.88
CA PRO A 276 18.57 22.18 17.16
C PRO A 276 18.07 20.75 17.25
N GLU A 277 18.90 19.87 17.74
CA GLU A 277 18.50 18.47 17.92
C GLU A 277 17.35 18.39 18.93
N PRO A 278 16.19 17.79 18.56
CA PRO A 278 15.12 17.55 19.51
C PRO A 278 15.62 16.73 20.70
N THR A 279 15.24 17.13 21.89
CA THR A 279 15.53 16.37 23.10
C THR A 279 14.84 15.03 23.02
N LEU A 280 15.59 13.94 23.14
CA LEU A 280 15.02 12.61 23.20
C LEU A 280 14.19 12.45 24.48
N PRO A 281 12.91 12.04 24.41
CA PRO A 281 12.07 11.89 25.59
C PRO A 281 12.69 10.97 26.64
N GLU A 282 12.82 11.46 27.86
CA GLU A 282 13.43 10.68 28.97
C GLU A 282 12.42 9.83 29.70
N GLN A 283 11.22 10.37 29.88
CA GLN A 283 10.14 9.69 30.58
C GLN A 283 9.17 9.12 29.55
N LEU A 284 9.10 7.80 29.50
CA LEU A 284 8.08 7.07 28.75
C LEU A 284 6.97 6.63 29.69
N ALA A 285 5.79 6.40 29.15
CA ALA A 285 4.77 5.60 29.81
C ALA A 285 5.32 4.22 30.19
N SER A 286 4.71 3.57 31.18
CA SER A 286 5.11 2.21 31.52
C SER A 286 4.92 1.27 30.33
N VAL A 287 5.79 0.27 30.19
CA VAL A 287 5.73 -0.68 29.09
C VAL A 287 4.34 -1.33 29.00
N ASP A 288 3.72 -1.65 30.13
CA ASP A 288 2.38 -2.24 30.18
C ASP A 288 1.30 -1.28 29.64
N GLN A 289 1.42 0.04 29.88
CA GLN A 289 0.54 1.05 29.30
C GLN A 289 0.73 1.16 27.77
N LEU A 290 1.97 1.12 27.31
CA LEU A 290 2.29 1.13 25.86
C LEU A 290 1.76 -0.12 25.17
N GLU A 291 1.86 -1.28 25.80
CA GLU A 291 1.32 -2.56 25.33
C GLU A 291 -0.22 -2.49 25.19
N GLN A 292 -0.91 -1.98 26.22
CA GLN A 292 -2.37 -1.81 26.17
C GLN A 292 -2.80 -0.85 25.07
N LEU A 293 -2.07 0.24 24.88
CA LEU A 293 -2.34 1.21 23.84
C LEU A 293 -2.12 0.59 22.45
N ALA A 294 -1.04 -0.17 22.26
CA ALA A 294 -0.74 -0.86 21.01
C ALA A 294 -1.84 -1.85 20.60
N LEU A 295 -2.36 -2.65 21.54
CA LEU A 295 -3.45 -3.59 21.27
C LEU A 295 -4.75 -2.89 20.84
N ARG A 296 -4.94 -1.61 21.20
CA ARG A 296 -6.14 -0.82 20.85
C ARG A 296 -5.99 -0.04 19.55
N GLN A 297 -4.77 0.39 19.21
CA GLN A 297 -4.54 1.39 18.16
C GLN A 297 -3.80 0.86 16.94
N ARG A 298 -3.12 -0.29 17.06
CA ARG A 298 -2.33 -0.80 15.94
C ARG A 298 -3.18 -1.16 14.73
N PRO A 299 -2.85 -0.61 13.55
CA PRO A 299 -3.59 -0.87 12.33
C PRO A 299 -3.74 -2.37 12.00
N GLU A 300 -2.71 -3.17 12.26
CA GLU A 300 -2.74 -4.61 11.97
C GLU A 300 -3.72 -5.38 12.86
N ILE A 301 -3.88 -4.95 14.12
CA ILE A 301 -4.87 -5.54 15.04
C ILE A 301 -6.29 -5.17 14.59
N MET A 302 -6.48 -3.90 14.19
CA MET A 302 -7.78 -3.44 13.70
C MET A 302 -8.15 -4.13 12.38
N GLU A 303 -7.17 -4.32 11.47
CA GLU A 303 -7.37 -5.08 10.23
C GLU A 303 -7.85 -6.51 10.51
N GLU A 304 -7.28 -7.22 11.50
CA GLU A 304 -7.74 -8.57 11.88
C GLU A 304 -9.16 -8.58 12.45
N TRP A 305 -9.57 -7.55 13.20
CA TRP A 305 -10.95 -7.43 13.64
C TRP A 305 -11.92 -7.28 12.46
N TYR A 306 -11.61 -6.46 11.48
CA TYR A 306 -12.42 -6.30 10.27
C TYR A 306 -12.42 -7.59 9.43
N ARG A 307 -11.27 -8.27 9.31
CA ARG A 307 -11.16 -9.55 8.60
C ARG A 307 -12.07 -10.62 9.21
N LYS A 308 -12.07 -10.76 10.54
CA LYS A 308 -12.97 -11.68 11.21
C LYS A 308 -14.45 -11.40 10.86
N ARG A 309 -14.85 -10.14 10.72
CA ARG A 309 -16.22 -9.79 10.31
C ARG A 309 -16.50 -10.19 8.86
N VAL A 310 -15.53 -10.02 7.95
CA VAL A 310 -15.63 -10.51 6.56
C VAL A 310 -15.84 -12.02 6.53
N ASP A 311 -14.99 -12.77 7.24
CA ASP A 311 -15.04 -14.24 7.29
C ASP A 311 -16.35 -14.75 7.91
N MET A 312 -16.85 -14.08 8.95
CA MET A 312 -18.17 -14.38 9.53
C MET A 312 -19.32 -14.09 8.56
N ASN A 313 -19.23 -13.06 7.73
CA ASN A 313 -20.25 -12.77 6.73
C ASN A 313 -20.25 -13.81 5.60
N ASP A 314 -19.11 -14.42 5.22
CA ASP A 314 -19.07 -15.57 4.31
C ASP A 314 -19.91 -16.73 4.82
N ILE A 315 -19.80 -17.04 6.11
CA ILE A 315 -20.64 -18.08 6.74
C ILE A 315 -22.11 -17.69 6.74
N LYS A 316 -22.45 -16.40 7.00
CA LYS A 316 -23.84 -15.93 6.94
C LYS A 316 -24.41 -16.05 5.52
N ILE A 317 -23.61 -15.72 4.49
CA ILE A 317 -24.00 -15.90 3.09
C ILE A 317 -24.29 -17.39 2.80
N ALA A 318 -23.39 -18.29 3.21
CA ALA A 318 -23.59 -19.71 3.03
C ALA A 318 -24.85 -20.22 3.75
N LYS A 319 -25.14 -19.73 4.95
CA LYS A 319 -26.36 -20.05 5.70
C LYS A 319 -27.62 -19.43 5.06
N ALA A 320 -27.53 -18.19 4.57
CA ALA A 320 -28.64 -17.54 3.87
C ALA A 320 -29.08 -18.36 2.65
N GLN A 321 -28.13 -18.97 1.92
CA GLN A 321 -28.42 -19.81 0.76
C GLN A 321 -29.16 -21.13 1.08
N LEU A 322 -29.35 -21.47 2.35
CA LEU A 322 -30.17 -22.61 2.79
C LEU A 322 -31.66 -22.26 2.87
N TRP A 323 -32.01 -20.98 2.88
CA TRP A 323 -33.38 -20.51 2.97
C TRP A 323 -34.12 -20.64 1.64
N PRO A 324 -35.47 -20.78 1.66
CA PRO A 324 -36.25 -20.70 0.45
C PRO A 324 -36.00 -19.39 -0.31
N ASN A 325 -35.86 -19.49 -1.61
CA ASN A 325 -35.87 -18.32 -2.46
C ASN A 325 -37.31 -17.90 -2.76
N ILE A 326 -37.67 -16.68 -2.40
CA ILE A 326 -38.93 -16.03 -2.76
C ILE A 326 -38.60 -15.00 -3.82
N SER A 327 -39.09 -15.24 -5.05
CA SER A 327 -38.89 -14.33 -6.17
C SER A 327 -40.22 -13.66 -6.58
N LEU A 328 -40.17 -12.35 -6.69
CA LEU A 328 -41.23 -11.51 -7.22
C LEU A 328 -40.89 -11.13 -8.66
N SER A 329 -41.84 -11.23 -9.54
CA SER A 329 -41.71 -10.78 -10.92
C SER A 329 -42.92 -9.95 -11.34
N ALA A 330 -42.66 -8.93 -12.15
CA ALA A 330 -43.66 -8.14 -12.85
C ALA A 330 -43.14 -7.83 -14.23
N GLY A 331 -43.99 -8.03 -15.24
CA GLY A 331 -43.57 -7.85 -16.62
C GLY A 331 -44.61 -7.16 -17.48
N TYR A 332 -44.16 -6.51 -18.51
CA TYR A 332 -44.97 -6.07 -19.61
C TYR A 332 -44.45 -6.71 -20.89
N GLN A 333 -45.32 -7.46 -21.58
CA GLN A 333 -45.00 -8.28 -22.75
C GLN A 333 -45.69 -7.75 -23.96
N TYR A 334 -45.01 -7.87 -25.11
CA TYR A 334 -45.58 -7.63 -26.45
C TYR A 334 -45.14 -8.75 -27.37
N ASP A 335 -46.13 -9.34 -28.09
CA ASP A 335 -45.91 -10.32 -29.16
C ASP A 335 -46.67 -9.86 -30.42
N SER A 336 -45.96 -9.74 -31.56
CA SER A 336 -46.56 -9.33 -32.83
C SER A 336 -47.44 -10.41 -33.48
N ASN A 337 -47.64 -11.59 -32.83
CA ASN A 337 -48.43 -12.68 -33.38
C ASN A 337 -49.87 -12.26 -33.59
N LYS A 338 -50.32 -12.23 -34.85
CA LYS A 338 -51.69 -11.83 -35.26
C LYS A 338 -52.80 -12.74 -34.78
N TYR A 339 -52.48 -13.95 -34.34
CA TYR A 339 -53.47 -14.90 -33.79
C TYR A 339 -53.73 -14.68 -32.30
N LEU A 340 -52.99 -13.80 -31.64
CA LEU A 340 -53.30 -13.38 -30.28
C LEU A 340 -54.45 -12.38 -30.25
N TYR A 341 -55.37 -12.56 -29.31
CA TYR A 341 -56.46 -11.59 -29.09
C TYR A 341 -55.93 -10.25 -28.58
N ASN A 342 -54.94 -10.31 -27.64
CA ASN A 342 -54.20 -9.13 -27.17
C ASN A 342 -52.72 -9.34 -27.47
N ASN A 343 -52.12 -8.40 -28.17
CA ASN A 343 -50.70 -8.42 -28.51
C ASN A 343 -49.78 -7.92 -27.36
N HIS A 344 -50.38 -7.36 -26.32
CA HIS A 344 -49.68 -6.87 -25.14
C HIS A 344 -50.44 -7.24 -23.87
N TRP A 345 -49.69 -7.56 -22.83
CA TRP A 345 -50.26 -7.88 -21.52
C TRP A 345 -49.22 -7.63 -20.41
N SER A 346 -49.70 -7.48 -19.16
CA SER A 346 -48.90 -7.43 -17.98
C SER A 346 -49.00 -8.79 -17.25
N ASP A 347 -47.89 -9.29 -16.77
CA ASP A 347 -47.84 -10.48 -15.94
C ASP A 347 -47.19 -10.16 -14.58
N THR A 348 -47.63 -10.81 -13.54
CA THR A 348 -47.06 -10.75 -12.21
C THR A 348 -46.93 -12.15 -11.66
N GLY A 349 -45.83 -12.43 -10.96
CA GLY A 349 -45.57 -13.74 -10.41
C GLY A 349 -44.94 -13.69 -9.02
N LEU A 350 -45.32 -14.63 -8.18
CA LEU A 350 -44.68 -14.97 -6.91
C LEU A 350 -44.27 -16.42 -6.97
N GLN A 351 -42.99 -16.69 -6.84
CA GLN A 351 -42.45 -18.04 -6.86
C GLN A 351 -41.66 -18.31 -5.57
N VAL A 352 -41.90 -19.44 -4.95
CA VAL A 352 -41.14 -19.93 -3.80
C VAL A 352 -40.43 -21.21 -4.20
N SER A 353 -39.11 -21.27 -4.02
CA SER A 353 -38.31 -22.47 -4.35
C SER A 353 -37.28 -22.74 -3.28
N ILE A 354 -37.04 -24.01 -2.96
CA ILE A 354 -36.03 -24.44 -1.99
C ILE A 354 -35.30 -25.68 -2.51
N ASN A 355 -33.97 -25.68 -2.32
CA ASN A 355 -33.18 -26.88 -2.58
C ASN A 355 -33.02 -27.70 -1.28
N LEU A 356 -33.86 -28.72 -1.11
CA LEU A 356 -33.89 -29.55 0.09
C LEU A 356 -32.58 -30.30 0.36
N LEU A 357 -31.82 -30.64 -0.69
CA LEU A 357 -30.53 -31.30 -0.52
C LEU A 357 -29.45 -30.39 0.12
N ARG A 358 -29.58 -29.07 -0.01
CA ARG A 358 -28.69 -28.15 0.68
C ARG A 358 -28.82 -28.21 2.19
N LEU A 359 -29.96 -28.64 2.73
CA LEU A 359 -30.13 -28.76 4.19
C LEU A 359 -29.18 -29.81 4.80
N THR A 360 -28.71 -30.77 4.04
CA THR A 360 -27.71 -31.74 4.49
C THR A 360 -26.33 -31.11 4.76
N GLN A 361 -26.09 -29.88 4.28
CA GLN A 361 -24.86 -29.13 4.50
C GLN A 361 -24.80 -28.43 5.86
N ILE A 362 -25.92 -28.30 6.58
CA ILE A 362 -26.00 -27.57 7.86
C ILE A 362 -24.94 -28.02 8.88
N PRO A 363 -24.76 -29.35 9.16
CA PRO A 363 -23.75 -29.78 10.12
C PRO A 363 -22.32 -29.39 9.71
N SER A 364 -22.02 -29.44 8.40
CA SER A 364 -20.71 -29.09 7.85
C SER A 364 -20.46 -27.59 7.94
N LEU A 365 -21.45 -26.76 7.64
CA LEU A 365 -21.38 -25.32 7.77
C LEU A 365 -21.17 -24.87 9.23
N ASN A 366 -21.83 -25.52 10.19
CA ASN A 366 -21.65 -25.23 11.60
C ASN A 366 -20.23 -25.58 12.07
N ARG A 367 -19.67 -26.73 11.64
CA ARG A 367 -18.26 -27.07 11.91
C ARG A 367 -17.30 -26.09 11.25
N ALA A 368 -17.56 -25.72 9.99
CA ALA A 368 -16.74 -24.73 9.28
C ALA A 368 -16.76 -23.37 9.99
N GLN A 369 -17.92 -22.93 10.47
CA GLN A 369 -18.03 -21.70 11.26
C GLN A 369 -17.22 -21.76 12.55
N GLN A 370 -17.28 -22.86 13.28
CA GLN A 370 -16.50 -23.03 14.50
C GLN A 370 -14.99 -23.00 14.20
N SER A 371 -14.55 -23.82 13.24
CA SER A 371 -13.12 -23.86 12.84
C SER A 371 -12.60 -22.51 12.33
N GLN A 372 -13.43 -21.76 11.56
CA GLN A 372 -13.06 -20.43 11.10
C GLN A 372 -12.90 -19.46 12.27
N SER A 373 -13.89 -19.45 13.20
CA SER A 373 -13.82 -18.58 14.37
C SER A 373 -12.60 -18.88 15.25
N GLU A 374 -12.27 -20.15 15.45
CA GLU A 374 -11.09 -20.57 16.20
C GLU A 374 -9.79 -20.14 15.48
N ALA A 375 -9.72 -20.31 14.15
CA ALA A 375 -8.58 -19.89 13.35
C ALA A 375 -8.35 -18.36 13.43
N ASP A 376 -9.42 -17.57 13.34
CA ASP A 376 -9.35 -16.11 13.45
C ASP A 376 -8.91 -15.67 14.85
N ASP A 377 -9.40 -16.33 15.89
CA ASP A 377 -8.99 -16.03 17.26
C ASP A 377 -7.51 -16.37 17.50
N PHE A 378 -7.01 -17.53 17.01
CA PHE A 378 -5.59 -17.85 17.10
C PHE A 378 -4.72 -16.88 16.29
N ARG A 379 -5.15 -16.47 15.08
CA ARG A 379 -4.43 -15.47 14.28
C ARG A 379 -4.30 -14.15 15.03
N ARG A 380 -5.41 -13.67 15.61
CA ARG A 380 -5.43 -12.45 16.41
C ARG A 380 -4.54 -12.54 17.64
N ILE A 381 -4.61 -13.66 18.38
CA ILE A 381 -3.77 -13.89 19.57
C ILE A 381 -2.28 -13.92 19.20
N ALA A 382 -1.92 -14.63 18.12
CA ALA A 382 -0.54 -14.68 17.63
C ALA A 382 -0.04 -13.28 17.22
N LEU A 383 -0.86 -12.50 16.51
CA LEU A 383 -0.52 -11.13 16.16
C LEU A 383 -0.40 -10.24 17.40
N SER A 384 -1.31 -10.38 18.38
CA SER A 384 -1.24 -9.63 19.63
C SER A 384 0.08 -9.92 20.39
N MET A 385 0.49 -11.18 20.47
CA MET A 385 1.78 -11.55 21.06
C MET A 385 2.96 -10.91 20.32
N ALA A 386 2.93 -10.91 18.98
CA ALA A 386 3.98 -10.27 18.19
C ALA A 386 4.02 -8.74 18.43
N VAL A 387 2.86 -8.09 18.55
CA VAL A 387 2.75 -6.66 18.88
C VAL A 387 3.32 -6.35 20.24
N LEU A 388 2.94 -7.11 21.29
CA LEU A 388 3.49 -6.94 22.64
C LEU A 388 5.01 -7.07 22.65
N THR A 389 5.53 -8.10 21.96
CA THR A 389 6.97 -8.29 21.82
C THR A 389 7.65 -7.11 21.13
N GLN A 390 7.07 -6.59 20.06
CA GLN A 390 7.61 -5.43 19.34
C GLN A 390 7.66 -4.16 20.19
N VAL A 391 6.62 -3.90 21.00
CA VAL A 391 6.58 -2.76 21.92
C VAL A 391 7.67 -2.88 22.97
N ARG A 392 7.78 -4.04 23.62
CA ARG A 392 8.78 -4.31 24.68
C ARG A 392 10.21 -4.21 24.15
N VAL A 393 10.50 -4.86 23.03
CA VAL A 393 11.81 -4.78 22.37
C VAL A 393 12.09 -3.36 21.87
N GLY A 394 11.06 -2.65 21.35
CA GLY A 394 11.16 -1.26 20.95
C GLY A 394 11.57 -0.33 22.08
N ALA A 395 10.93 -0.45 23.25
CA ALA A 395 11.26 0.33 24.43
C ALA A 395 12.69 0.06 24.91
N MET A 396 13.09 -1.22 24.99
CA MET A 396 14.47 -1.59 25.37
C MET A 396 15.52 -1.03 24.38
N ARG A 397 15.26 -1.11 23.08
CA ARG A 397 16.16 -0.56 22.05
C ARG A 397 16.27 0.96 22.14
N TYR A 398 15.18 1.64 22.45
CA TYR A 398 15.22 3.07 22.64
C TYR A 398 16.06 3.48 23.85
N ASP A 399 15.91 2.80 24.99
CA ASP A 399 16.73 3.04 26.19
C ASP A 399 18.21 2.81 25.94
N LEU A 400 18.58 1.71 25.24
CA LEU A 400 19.96 1.44 24.84
C LEU A 400 20.50 2.55 23.92
N ALA A 401 19.73 2.94 22.90
CA ALA A 401 20.16 3.97 21.97
C ALA A 401 20.38 5.33 22.66
N ARG A 402 19.56 5.68 23.66
CA ARG A 402 19.80 6.89 24.49
C ARG A 402 21.09 6.79 25.30
N GLN A 403 21.42 5.62 25.81
CA GLN A 403 22.69 5.39 26.51
C GLN A 403 23.89 5.53 25.56
N GLU A 404 23.78 4.96 24.34
CA GLU A 404 24.80 5.10 23.29
C GLU A 404 25.07 6.57 22.95
N VAL A 405 24.03 7.42 22.84
CA VAL A 405 24.20 8.87 22.62
C VAL A 405 25.02 9.49 23.73
N ARG A 406 24.71 9.20 25.01
CA ARG A 406 25.46 9.74 26.16
C ARG A 406 26.94 9.34 26.15
N PHE A 407 27.22 8.06 25.86
CA PHE A 407 28.60 7.58 25.75
C PHE A 407 29.34 8.19 24.55
N ALA A 408 28.67 8.35 23.43
CA ALA A 408 29.25 8.99 22.24
C ALA A 408 29.55 10.50 22.49
N ASP A 409 28.67 11.21 23.18
CA ASP A 409 28.90 12.61 23.62
C ASP A 409 30.12 12.74 24.52
N GLU A 410 30.30 11.79 25.46
CA GLU A 410 31.46 11.80 26.36
C GLU A 410 32.75 11.49 25.60
N SER A 411 32.73 10.47 24.73
CA SER A 411 33.86 10.10 23.89
C SER A 411 34.30 11.26 23.00
N LEU A 412 33.34 11.96 22.37
CA LEU A 412 33.61 13.13 21.54
C LEU A 412 34.29 14.24 22.34
N ARG A 413 33.79 14.55 23.54
CA ARG A 413 34.41 15.58 24.38
C ARG A 413 35.87 15.27 24.75
N VAL A 414 36.18 13.97 24.99
CA VAL A 414 37.55 13.55 25.28
C VAL A 414 38.42 13.66 24.03
N ASP A 415 37.97 13.21 22.88
CA ASP A 415 38.75 13.23 21.66
C ASP A 415 38.97 14.65 21.10
N GLU A 416 38.02 15.56 21.30
CA GLU A 416 38.17 16.98 20.99
C GLU A 416 39.26 17.64 21.83
N ARG A 417 39.29 17.36 23.14
CA ARG A 417 40.39 17.83 24.01
C ARG A 417 41.73 17.28 23.60
N LEU A 418 41.82 16.00 23.24
CA LEU A 418 43.05 15.41 22.74
C LEU A 418 43.52 16.08 21.42
N LEU A 419 42.59 16.42 20.54
CA LEU A 419 42.88 17.16 19.33
C LEU A 419 43.42 18.55 19.63
N ASP A 420 42.82 19.26 20.58
CA ASP A 420 43.30 20.60 20.99
C ASP A 420 44.71 20.53 21.57
N TYR A 421 45.03 19.53 22.38
CA TYR A 421 46.40 19.31 22.88
C TYR A 421 47.38 19.01 21.73
N ALA A 422 47.01 18.15 20.80
CA ALA A 422 47.87 17.81 19.65
C ALA A 422 48.12 19.04 18.75
N ARG A 423 47.11 19.87 18.54
CA ARG A 423 47.25 21.12 17.77
C ARG A 423 48.16 22.13 18.49
N ALA A 424 48.01 22.27 19.78
CA ALA A 424 48.86 23.15 20.59
C ALA A 424 50.34 22.67 20.59
N ALA A 425 50.57 21.36 20.66
CA ALA A 425 51.90 20.77 20.65
C ALA A 425 52.61 20.87 19.30
N ARG A 426 51.88 21.05 18.18
CA ARG A 426 52.47 21.16 16.82
C ARG A 426 53.53 22.26 16.68
N GLY A 427 53.43 23.34 17.45
CA GLY A 427 54.41 24.44 17.47
C GLY A 427 55.69 24.15 18.30
N THR A 428 55.80 22.97 18.93
CA THR A 428 56.90 22.56 19.76
C THR A 428 57.67 21.39 19.14
N ALA A 429 58.89 21.13 19.62
CA ALA A 429 59.74 20.00 19.15
C ALA A 429 59.11 18.60 19.38
N LEU A 430 57.98 18.51 20.13
CA LEU A 430 57.31 17.30 20.52
C LEU A 430 56.12 16.94 19.63
N GLY A 431 55.63 17.83 18.74
CA GLY A 431 54.42 17.59 17.90
C GLY A 431 54.74 17.23 16.46
N SER A 432 54.32 16.07 16.03
CA SER A 432 54.44 15.63 14.60
C SER A 432 53.13 15.87 13.84
N GLU A 433 53.24 16.14 12.54
CA GLU A 433 52.05 16.25 11.64
C GLU A 433 51.19 14.98 11.66
N LEU A 434 51.84 13.79 11.76
CA LEU A 434 51.13 12.53 11.89
C LEU A 434 50.24 12.47 13.13
N GLU A 435 50.73 12.95 14.26
CA GLU A 435 49.95 12.91 15.51
C GLU A 435 48.72 13.82 15.41
N VAL A 436 48.85 14.98 14.76
CA VAL A 436 47.70 15.85 14.50
C VAL A 436 46.69 15.18 13.57
N ILE A 437 47.15 14.56 12.46
CA ILE A 437 46.26 13.85 11.53
C ILE A 437 45.56 12.66 12.23
N ARG A 438 46.27 11.88 13.04
CA ARG A 438 45.69 10.76 13.81
C ARG A 438 44.62 11.24 14.80
N THR A 439 44.93 12.27 15.56
CA THR A 439 44.03 12.82 16.58
C THR A 439 42.84 13.50 15.92
N GLU A 440 43.04 14.20 14.80
CA GLU A 440 41.95 14.81 14.03
C GLU A 440 41.05 13.75 13.39
N SER A 441 41.62 12.68 12.83
CA SER A 441 40.86 11.54 12.31
C SER A 441 40.04 10.85 13.41
N ARG A 442 40.60 10.73 14.63
CA ARG A 442 39.91 10.15 15.77
C ARG A 442 38.77 11.06 16.26
N ALA A 443 38.98 12.35 16.41
CA ALA A 443 37.94 13.29 16.79
C ALA A 443 36.80 13.34 15.73
N LEU A 444 37.16 13.28 14.44
CA LEU A 444 36.16 13.22 13.36
C LEU A 444 35.37 11.89 13.41
N LEU A 445 36.03 10.76 13.69
CA LEU A 445 35.36 9.48 13.90
C LEU A 445 34.38 9.53 15.09
N SER A 446 34.79 10.13 16.22
CA SER A 446 33.93 10.30 17.39
C SER A 446 32.75 11.25 17.10
N ARG A 447 32.92 12.29 16.31
CA ARG A 447 31.79 13.10 15.80
C ARG A 447 30.85 12.27 14.94
N TYR A 448 31.38 11.50 14.01
CA TYR A 448 30.58 10.60 13.20
C TYR A 448 29.81 9.60 14.07
N GLN A 449 30.46 8.96 15.06
CA GLN A 449 29.83 8.02 15.97
C GLN A 449 28.72 8.67 16.79
N ARG A 450 28.94 9.90 17.25
CA ARG A 450 27.93 10.68 17.98
C ARG A 450 26.70 10.98 17.11
N GLU A 451 26.90 11.45 15.88
CA GLU A 451 25.80 11.71 14.93
C GLU A 451 25.07 10.41 14.55
N ALA A 452 25.80 9.30 14.38
CA ALA A 452 25.23 8.00 14.10
C ALA A 452 24.41 7.47 15.29
N ALA A 453 24.92 7.63 16.53
CA ALA A 453 24.19 7.25 17.75
C ALA A 453 22.90 8.06 17.90
N TYR A 454 22.96 9.39 17.66
CA TYR A 454 21.78 10.23 17.71
C TYR A 454 20.74 9.85 16.64
N SER A 455 21.19 9.62 15.40
CA SER A 455 20.31 9.13 14.31
C SER A 455 19.69 7.78 14.65
N SER A 456 20.46 6.88 15.25
CA SER A 456 19.99 5.57 15.72
C SER A 456 18.95 5.70 16.83
N ALA A 457 19.14 6.63 17.78
CA ALA A 457 18.18 6.92 18.83
C ALA A 457 16.87 7.50 18.28
N GLN A 458 16.95 8.42 17.31
CA GLN A 458 15.77 8.92 16.60
C GLN A 458 15.04 7.82 15.82
N ALA A 459 15.77 6.90 15.19
CA ALA A 459 15.18 5.74 14.52
C ALA A 459 14.54 4.76 15.51
N ALA A 460 15.15 4.54 16.67
CA ALA A 460 14.59 3.70 17.74
C ALA A 460 13.32 4.33 18.32
N TRP A 461 13.30 5.65 18.51
CA TRP A 461 12.11 6.41 18.88
C TRP A 461 10.99 6.26 17.86
N GLY A 462 11.28 6.47 16.58
CA GLY A 462 10.31 6.30 15.51
C GLY A 462 9.73 4.87 15.45
N ARG A 463 10.58 3.86 15.68
CA ARG A 463 10.13 2.44 15.77
C ARG A 463 9.23 2.18 16.96
N LEU A 464 9.56 2.73 18.13
CA LEU A 464 8.71 2.61 19.32
C LEU A 464 7.36 3.30 19.08
N TYR A 465 7.36 4.50 18.54
CA TYR A 465 6.17 5.25 18.16
C TYR A 465 5.26 4.43 17.21
N ASN A 466 5.83 3.86 16.15
CA ASN A 466 5.13 2.98 15.20
C ASN A 466 4.63 1.69 15.88
N SER A 467 5.42 1.10 16.80
CA SER A 467 5.03 -0.14 17.49
C SER A 467 3.81 0.04 18.40
N VAL A 468 3.59 1.25 18.91
CA VAL A 468 2.40 1.60 19.71
C VAL A 468 1.19 1.89 18.82
N GLY A 469 1.39 2.14 17.53
CA GLY A 469 0.30 2.40 16.59
C GLY A 469 -0.31 3.80 16.69
N LEU A 470 0.45 4.77 17.21
CA LEU A 470 -0.02 6.15 17.32
C LEU A 470 -0.24 6.76 15.93
N ASP A 471 -1.33 7.52 15.80
CA ASP A 471 -1.60 8.26 14.58
C ASP A 471 -0.61 9.40 14.40
N VAL A 472 -0.11 9.49 13.18
CA VAL A 472 0.81 10.53 12.75
C VAL A 472 0.09 11.67 12.04
N PHE A 473 -1.15 11.41 11.59
CA PHE A 473 -1.98 12.42 10.96
C PHE A 473 -2.69 13.29 12.00
N PRO A 474 -2.82 14.59 11.74
CA PRO A 474 -3.75 15.43 12.47
C PRO A 474 -5.19 14.91 12.27
N GLU A 475 -6.06 15.15 13.23
CA GLU A 475 -7.47 14.74 13.18
C GLU A 475 -8.21 15.33 11.97
N GLN A 476 -7.83 16.53 11.56
CA GLN A 476 -8.34 17.20 10.38
C GLN A 476 -7.18 17.82 9.61
N ILE A 477 -7.03 17.42 8.36
CA ILE A 477 -6.07 18.05 7.43
C ILE A 477 -6.73 19.29 6.87
N GLN A 478 -6.27 20.49 7.29
CA GLN A 478 -6.83 21.77 6.83
C GLN A 478 -6.47 22.10 5.39
N SER A 479 -5.28 21.71 4.97
CA SER A 479 -4.79 21.90 3.60
C SER A 479 -3.74 20.85 3.23
N HIS A 480 -3.71 20.50 1.94
CA HIS A 480 -2.71 19.59 1.39
C HIS A 480 -1.42 20.30 0.93
N ASP A 481 -1.25 21.59 1.21
CA ASP A 481 0.03 22.26 0.96
C ASP A 481 1.10 21.80 1.98
N ILE A 482 2.36 21.81 1.53
CA ILE A 482 3.48 21.27 2.33
C ILE A 482 3.67 22.01 3.65
N LYS A 483 3.49 23.33 3.67
CA LYS A 483 3.74 24.14 4.88
C LYS A 483 2.70 23.86 5.96
N THR A 484 1.42 23.86 5.59
CA THR A 484 0.32 23.55 6.53
C THR A 484 0.45 22.12 7.05
N LEU A 485 0.66 21.15 6.16
CA LEU A 485 0.84 19.76 6.56
C LEU A 485 2.06 19.57 7.49
N ALA A 486 3.18 20.24 7.22
CA ALA A 486 4.37 20.19 8.06
C ALA A 486 4.10 20.77 9.48
N ALA A 487 3.40 21.89 9.58
CA ALA A 487 3.04 22.51 10.87
C ALA A 487 2.09 21.63 11.68
N GLU A 488 1.12 20.99 11.04
CA GLU A 488 0.18 20.07 11.67
C GLU A 488 0.88 18.80 12.17
N LEU A 489 1.80 18.24 11.36
CA LEU A 489 2.64 17.11 11.77
C LEU A 489 3.53 17.45 12.95
N GLU A 490 4.16 18.64 12.94
CA GLU A 490 4.98 19.12 14.05
C GLU A 490 4.17 19.19 15.34
N THR A 491 2.98 19.78 15.29
CA THR A 491 2.09 19.92 16.44
C THR A 491 1.69 18.56 17.01
N THR A 492 1.30 17.63 16.14
CA THR A 492 0.87 16.29 16.54
C THR A 492 2.01 15.48 17.14
N MET A 493 3.19 15.48 16.48
CA MET A 493 4.36 14.74 16.96
C MET A 493 4.87 15.30 18.29
N ARG A 494 4.99 16.64 18.43
CA ARG A 494 5.41 17.27 19.69
C ARG A 494 4.46 16.97 20.84
N ARG A 495 3.14 16.98 20.60
CA ARG A 495 2.14 16.60 21.60
C ARG A 495 2.35 15.17 22.08
N ASN A 496 2.55 14.23 21.17
CA ASN A 496 2.77 12.82 21.52
C ASN A 496 4.11 12.59 22.23
N GLU A 497 5.15 13.33 21.85
CA GLU A 497 6.47 13.30 22.52
C GLU A 497 6.39 13.85 23.94
N GLN A 498 5.71 14.97 24.16
CA GLN A 498 5.51 15.56 25.50
C GLN A 498 4.66 14.67 26.42
N ALA A 499 3.66 13.98 25.86
CA ALA A 499 2.82 13.05 26.62
C ALA A 499 3.49 11.68 26.90
N GLY A 500 4.75 11.48 26.50
CA GLY A 500 5.46 10.21 26.69
C GLY A 500 4.76 9.02 26.04
N LEU A 501 4.14 9.24 24.88
CA LEU A 501 3.32 8.30 24.12
C LEU A 501 1.97 7.91 24.77
N LEU A 502 1.51 8.64 25.78
CA LEU A 502 0.17 8.44 26.39
C LEU A 502 -0.90 9.37 25.82
N ALA A 503 -0.56 10.26 24.88
CA ALA A 503 -1.58 11.09 24.25
C ALA A 503 -2.61 10.19 23.57
N ALA A 504 -3.77 10.05 24.20
CA ALA A 504 -4.91 9.45 23.56
C ALA A 504 -5.28 10.28 22.32
N PRO A 505 -5.73 9.68 21.22
CA PRO A 505 -6.34 10.45 20.15
C PRO A 505 -7.50 11.26 20.77
N ALA A 506 -7.46 12.57 20.60
CA ALA A 506 -8.59 13.41 20.93
C ALA A 506 -9.69 13.05 19.89
N GLY A 507 -10.74 12.43 20.34
CA GLY A 507 -11.87 12.07 19.50
C GLY A 507 -12.04 10.56 19.35
N GLY A 508 -13.04 10.02 20.03
CA GLY A 508 -13.53 8.68 19.77
C GLY A 508 -14.00 8.60 18.32
N ARG A 509 -13.67 7.52 17.66
CA ARG A 509 -14.31 7.12 16.41
C ARG A 509 -15.80 6.85 16.72
N GLU A 510 -16.70 7.81 16.40
CA GLU A 510 -18.15 7.58 16.30
C GLU A 510 -18.50 6.82 15.03
#